data_00d9ed36284fb90009f53606741795f7
#
_entry.id   00d9ed36284fb90009f53606741795f7
#
_cell.length_a   1.000
_cell.length_b   1.000
_cell.length_c   1.000
_cell.angle_alpha   90.00
_cell.angle_beta   90.00
_cell.angle_gamma   90.00
#
_symmetry.space_group_name_H-M   'P 1'
#
loop_
_entity.id
_entity.type
_entity.pdbx_description
1 polymer ?
#
loop_
_entity_poly.entity_id
_entity_poly.type
_entity_poly.pdbx_seq_one_letter_code
_entity_poly.pdbx_strand_id
1 'polypeptide(L)'
;MSNYPDLGEFYKQNMLNLFTLLIVPNISITDDDLEEYEFEPDTYVKNDLEESDTETRRRQCMKFVQQLSRKYPQEVVVLIENFVNQLMGEYTVNREKEWIKKTTVLNLIITASISQYTYRAGAEQVQISFEQLASYLESLVLPELQEAKIDHLPILKATCLKFVYMFRNQLPDQFVPVFLDKVSDFLRSQN
;
A
#
# COMPACT_ATOMS: atom_id res chain seq x y z
N MET A 1 -23.98 30.24 18.63
CA MET A 1 -23.02 30.07 17.50
C MET A 1 -21.77 29.44 18.08
N SER A 2 -21.48 28.18 17.75
CA SER A 2 -20.33 27.47 18.34
C SER A 2 -19.05 28.05 17.74
N ASN A 3 -18.13 28.52 18.57
CA ASN A 3 -16.81 29.03 18.21
C ASN A 3 -15.80 27.91 17.87
N TYR A 4 -16.25 26.74 17.44
CA TYR A 4 -15.35 25.70 16.98
C TYR A 4 -15.06 25.90 15.49
N PRO A 5 -13.79 25.99 15.07
CA PRO A 5 -13.46 26.05 13.66
C PRO A 5 -14.05 24.81 12.96
N ASP A 6 -14.55 25.00 11.75
CA ASP A 6 -15.05 23.89 10.94
C ASP A 6 -13.88 22.93 10.70
N LEU A 7 -13.92 21.78 11.38
CA LEU A 7 -12.90 20.74 11.23
C LEU A 7 -12.73 20.31 9.77
N GLY A 8 -13.80 20.42 8.97
CA GLY A 8 -13.74 20.14 7.53
C GLY A 8 -12.82 21.08 6.78
N GLU A 9 -12.94 22.37 7.05
CA GLU A 9 -12.08 23.39 6.44
C GLU A 9 -10.63 23.26 6.94
N PHE A 10 -10.44 22.97 8.22
CA PHE A 10 -9.12 22.71 8.79
C PHE A 10 -8.40 21.54 8.07
N TYR A 11 -9.08 20.41 7.84
CA TYR A 11 -8.49 19.28 7.12
C TYR A 11 -8.14 19.64 5.68
N LYS A 12 -9.00 20.35 4.95
CA LYS A 12 -8.71 20.78 3.58
C LYS A 12 -7.48 21.67 3.49
N GLN A 13 -7.37 22.66 4.37
CA GLN A 13 -6.24 23.60 4.38
C GLN A 13 -4.93 22.94 4.80
N ASN A 14 -4.97 21.89 5.61
CA ASN A 14 -3.79 21.22 6.17
C ASN A 14 -3.52 19.84 5.57
N MET A 15 -4.23 19.43 4.54
CA MET A 15 -4.15 18.08 3.99
C MET A 15 -2.73 17.68 3.57
N LEU A 16 -2.01 18.57 2.87
CA LEU A 16 -0.62 18.33 2.48
C LEU A 16 0.28 18.12 3.71
N ASN A 17 0.15 18.95 4.75
CA ASN A 17 0.93 18.80 5.98
C ASN A 17 0.59 17.50 6.70
N LEU A 18 -0.68 17.09 6.74
CA LEU A 18 -1.10 15.81 7.30
C LEU A 18 -0.45 14.63 6.56
N PHE A 19 -0.43 14.68 5.23
CA PHE A 19 0.22 13.63 4.45
C PHE A 19 1.73 13.61 4.67
N THR A 20 2.40 14.77 4.60
CA THR A 20 3.86 14.87 4.70
C THR A 20 4.37 14.52 6.10
N LEU A 21 3.73 15.04 7.15
CA LEU A 21 4.25 14.96 8.51
C LEU A 21 3.68 13.81 9.33
N LEU A 22 2.52 13.30 8.95
CA LEU A 22 1.84 12.24 9.70
C LEU A 22 1.64 10.98 8.87
N ILE A 23 1.02 11.06 7.69
CA ILE A 23 0.56 9.88 6.96
C ILE A 23 1.74 9.13 6.34
N VAL A 24 2.53 9.77 5.49
CA VAL A 24 3.65 9.12 4.79
C VAL A 24 4.66 8.49 5.77
N PRO A 25 5.12 9.19 6.83
CA PRO A 25 6.04 8.58 7.80
C PRO A 25 5.46 7.39 8.57
N ASN A 26 4.15 7.39 8.84
CA ASN A 26 3.50 6.31 9.58
C ASN A 26 3.01 5.14 8.70
N ILE A 27 2.91 5.31 7.39
CA ILE A 27 2.67 4.22 6.44
C ILE A 27 3.98 3.56 6.00
N SER A 28 5.08 4.30 5.99
CA SER A 28 6.41 3.79 5.65
C SER A 28 6.88 2.72 6.64
N ILE A 29 7.71 1.82 6.14
CA ILE A 29 8.45 0.84 6.95
C ILE A 29 9.48 1.60 7.78
N THR A 30 9.62 1.23 9.04
CA THR A 30 10.59 1.77 10.00
C THR A 30 11.62 0.72 10.38
N ASP A 31 12.65 1.13 11.12
CA ASP A 31 13.65 0.22 11.66
C ASP A 31 13.02 -0.84 12.58
N ASP A 32 12.03 -0.45 13.41
CA ASP A 32 11.28 -1.41 14.24
C ASP A 32 10.53 -2.46 13.39
N ASP A 33 9.94 -2.05 12.26
CA ASP A 33 9.28 -2.98 11.32
C ASP A 33 10.30 -3.95 10.70
N LEU A 34 11.53 -3.49 10.42
CA LEU A 34 12.62 -4.33 9.88
C LEU A 34 13.12 -5.32 10.93
N GLU A 35 13.29 -4.87 12.17
CA GLU A 35 13.66 -5.74 13.29
C GLU A 35 12.59 -6.83 13.53
N GLU A 36 11.28 -6.46 13.55
CA GLU A 36 10.19 -7.43 13.69
C GLU A 36 10.24 -8.47 12.57
N TYR A 37 10.45 -8.01 11.31
CA TYR A 37 10.57 -8.93 10.17
C TYR A 37 11.78 -9.87 10.28
N GLU A 38 12.93 -9.40 10.74
CA GLU A 38 14.12 -10.22 10.92
C GLU A 38 13.94 -11.32 11.99
N PHE A 39 13.22 -11.00 13.07
CA PHE A 39 12.99 -11.95 14.16
C PHE A 39 11.84 -12.92 13.89
N GLU A 40 10.72 -12.43 13.35
CA GLU A 40 9.49 -13.20 13.16
C GLU A 40 8.82 -12.85 11.83
N PRO A 41 9.39 -13.22 10.67
CA PRO A 41 8.88 -12.83 9.35
C PRO A 41 7.43 -13.28 9.10
N ASP A 42 7.07 -14.49 9.52
CA ASP A 42 5.71 -15.01 9.39
C ASP A 42 4.69 -14.17 10.18
N THR A 43 5.04 -13.80 11.41
CA THR A 43 4.21 -12.96 12.28
C THR A 43 4.05 -11.57 11.69
N TYR A 44 5.14 -10.96 11.19
CA TYR A 44 5.12 -9.66 10.54
C TYR A 44 4.18 -9.64 9.32
N VAL A 45 4.36 -10.58 8.40
CA VAL A 45 3.53 -10.68 7.18
C VAL A 45 2.07 -10.94 7.55
N LYS A 46 1.81 -11.82 8.49
CA LYS A 46 0.46 -12.12 8.96
C LYS A 46 -0.22 -10.91 9.59
N ASN A 47 0.48 -10.17 10.44
CA ASN A 47 -0.02 -8.94 11.05
C ASN A 47 -0.30 -7.84 10.01
N ASP A 48 0.48 -7.79 8.92
CA ASP A 48 0.26 -6.81 7.84
C ASP A 48 -0.92 -7.18 6.92
N LEU A 49 -1.18 -8.47 6.72
CA LEU A 49 -2.25 -8.97 5.84
C LEU A 49 -3.59 -9.16 6.56
N GLU A 50 -3.58 -9.73 7.76
CA GLU A 50 -4.78 -10.09 8.50
C GLU A 50 -5.30 -8.92 9.35
N GLU A 51 -6.60 -8.88 9.58
CA GLU A 51 -7.21 -8.08 10.65
C GLU A 51 -6.87 -8.74 12.01
N SER A 52 -5.60 -8.69 12.42
CA SER A 52 -5.23 -9.09 13.76
C SER A 52 -5.81 -8.08 14.77
N ASP A 53 -6.07 -8.51 15.99
CA ASP A 53 -6.49 -7.62 17.09
C ASP A 53 -5.41 -6.59 17.46
N THR A 54 -4.22 -6.71 16.87
CA THR A 54 -3.09 -5.81 17.12
C THR A 54 -3.27 -4.50 16.36
N GLU A 55 -3.48 -3.42 17.10
CA GLU A 55 -3.58 -2.06 16.57
C GLU A 55 -2.18 -1.50 16.32
N THR A 56 -1.69 -1.65 15.08
CA THR A 56 -0.40 -1.08 14.69
C THR A 56 -0.54 0.40 14.27
N ARG A 57 0.55 1.15 14.42
CA ARG A 57 0.69 2.53 13.94
C ARG A 57 0.28 2.66 12.47
N ARG A 58 0.79 1.76 11.61
CA ARG A 58 0.49 1.74 10.17
C ARG A 58 -0.99 1.52 9.92
N ARG A 59 -1.60 0.56 10.59
CA ARG A 59 -3.04 0.25 10.45
C ARG A 59 -3.93 1.42 10.85
N GLN A 60 -3.63 2.11 11.96
CA GLN A 60 -4.39 3.30 12.36
C GLN A 60 -4.27 4.42 11.34
N CYS A 61 -3.07 4.62 10.80
CA CYS A 61 -2.84 5.60 9.75
C CYS A 61 -3.61 5.25 8.46
N MET A 62 -3.63 3.97 8.07
CA MET A 62 -4.41 3.49 6.93
C MET A 62 -5.91 3.73 7.13
N LYS A 63 -6.46 3.40 8.30
CA LYS A 63 -7.87 3.70 8.64
C LYS A 63 -8.17 5.19 8.54
N PHE A 64 -7.26 6.04 8.99
CA PHE A 64 -7.41 7.49 8.90
C PHE A 64 -7.43 7.99 7.44
N VAL A 65 -6.50 7.51 6.60
CA VAL A 65 -6.49 7.84 5.16
C VAL A 65 -7.77 7.38 4.47
N GLN A 66 -8.28 6.20 4.77
CA GLN A 66 -9.55 5.72 4.23
C GLN A 66 -10.72 6.65 4.59
N GLN A 67 -10.77 7.16 5.82
CA GLN A 67 -11.79 8.14 6.20
C GLN A 67 -11.63 9.48 5.45
N LEU A 68 -10.39 9.95 5.27
CA LEU A 68 -10.11 11.13 4.45
C LEU A 68 -10.53 10.91 3.00
N SER A 69 -10.21 9.77 2.41
CA SER A 69 -10.58 9.42 1.02
C SER A 69 -12.09 9.38 0.81
N ARG A 70 -12.86 8.89 1.79
CA ARG A 70 -14.32 8.90 1.73
C ARG A 70 -14.90 10.33 1.79
N LYS A 71 -14.30 11.20 2.59
CA LYS A 71 -14.81 12.57 2.82
C LYS A 71 -14.30 13.58 1.81
N TYR A 72 -13.07 13.42 1.33
CA TYR A 72 -12.34 14.33 0.45
C TYR A 72 -11.69 13.57 -0.73
N PRO A 73 -12.47 12.84 -1.55
CA PRO A 73 -11.91 11.93 -2.55
C PRO A 73 -11.03 12.64 -3.58
N GLN A 74 -11.41 13.81 -4.04
CA GLN A 74 -10.66 14.53 -5.08
C GLN A 74 -9.34 15.08 -4.54
N GLU A 75 -9.33 15.67 -3.36
CA GLU A 75 -8.16 16.21 -2.71
C GLU A 75 -7.15 15.10 -2.37
N VAL A 76 -7.64 13.98 -1.86
CA VAL A 76 -6.78 12.84 -1.50
C VAL A 76 -6.18 12.19 -2.75
N VAL A 77 -6.94 11.99 -3.82
CA VAL A 77 -6.43 11.42 -5.09
C VAL A 77 -5.26 12.25 -5.63
N VAL A 78 -5.42 13.58 -5.73
CA VAL A 78 -4.35 14.48 -6.21
C VAL A 78 -3.10 14.39 -5.34
N LEU A 79 -3.27 14.31 -4.01
CA LEU A 79 -2.12 14.17 -3.10
C LEU A 79 -1.43 12.81 -3.26
N ILE A 80 -2.19 11.73 -3.34
CA ILE A 80 -1.63 10.39 -3.56
C ILE A 80 -0.84 10.35 -4.87
N GLU A 81 -1.37 10.87 -5.96
CA GLU A 81 -0.67 10.96 -7.25
C GLU A 81 0.65 11.74 -7.14
N ASN A 82 0.66 12.85 -6.42
CA ASN A 82 1.87 13.63 -6.19
C ASN A 82 2.92 12.83 -5.39
N PHE A 83 2.52 12.18 -4.29
CA PHE A 83 3.42 11.34 -3.50
C PHE A 83 3.90 10.10 -4.27
N VAL A 84 3.04 9.46 -5.05
CA VAL A 84 3.42 8.35 -5.94
C VAL A 84 4.51 8.80 -6.90
N ASN A 85 4.31 9.92 -7.60
CA ASN A 85 5.28 10.44 -8.55
C ASN A 85 6.61 10.82 -7.88
N GLN A 86 6.56 11.51 -6.74
CA GLN A 86 7.75 11.89 -5.99
C GLN A 86 8.54 10.66 -5.51
N LEU A 87 7.90 9.77 -4.74
CA LEU A 87 8.56 8.61 -4.13
C LEU A 87 9.05 7.62 -5.17
N MET A 88 8.31 7.42 -6.27
CA MET A 88 8.77 6.59 -7.39
C MET A 88 9.92 7.22 -8.14
N GLY A 89 9.95 8.56 -8.29
CA GLY A 89 11.10 9.28 -8.82
C GLY A 89 12.37 8.99 -8.00
N GLU A 90 12.27 9.06 -6.67
CA GLU A 90 13.39 8.75 -5.77
C GLU A 90 13.79 7.26 -5.82
N TYR A 91 12.82 6.34 -5.83
CA TYR A 91 13.08 4.90 -5.97
C TYR A 91 13.83 4.56 -7.26
N THR A 92 13.49 5.17 -8.39
CA THR A 92 14.13 4.88 -9.69
C THR A 92 15.60 5.28 -9.75
N VAL A 93 16.05 6.23 -8.92
CA VAL A 93 17.47 6.64 -8.82
C VAL A 93 18.31 5.53 -8.21
N ASN A 94 17.83 4.85 -7.17
CA ASN A 94 18.55 3.75 -6.52
C ASN A 94 17.56 2.75 -5.88
N ARG A 95 17.16 1.76 -6.68
CA ARG A 95 16.15 0.76 -6.28
C ARG A 95 16.54 -0.02 -5.01
N GLU A 96 17.81 -0.40 -4.90
CA GLU A 96 18.35 -1.17 -3.78
C GLU A 96 18.28 -0.41 -2.46
N LYS A 97 18.49 0.88 -2.50
CA LYS A 97 18.51 1.71 -1.30
C LYS A 97 17.12 2.24 -0.95
N GLU A 98 16.34 2.59 -1.97
CA GLU A 98 15.09 3.34 -1.82
C GLU A 98 13.85 2.44 -1.93
N TRP A 99 13.98 1.12 -1.78
CA TRP A 99 12.88 0.16 -1.90
C TRP A 99 11.72 0.42 -0.93
N ILE A 100 12.01 0.96 0.26
CA ILE A 100 11.00 1.37 1.25
C ILE A 100 10.03 2.41 0.66
N LYS A 101 10.49 3.29 -0.21
CA LYS A 101 9.64 4.29 -0.88
C LYS A 101 8.61 3.64 -1.77
N LYS A 102 9.01 2.61 -2.52
CA LYS A 102 8.07 1.85 -3.35
C LYS A 102 7.04 1.08 -2.50
N THR A 103 7.48 0.48 -1.40
CA THR A 103 6.57 -0.15 -0.44
C THR A 103 5.55 0.86 0.12
N THR A 104 6.02 2.07 0.47
CA THR A 104 5.15 3.17 0.92
C THR A 104 4.14 3.55 -0.15
N VAL A 105 4.56 3.68 -1.42
CA VAL A 105 3.67 3.96 -2.56
C VAL A 105 2.59 2.91 -2.68
N LEU A 106 2.94 1.62 -2.66
CA LEU A 106 1.97 0.53 -2.75
C LEU A 106 0.96 0.57 -1.61
N ASN A 107 1.41 0.78 -0.38
CA ASN A 107 0.53 0.91 0.78
C ASN A 107 -0.39 2.15 0.70
N LEU A 108 0.10 3.28 0.19
CA LEU A 108 -0.72 4.48 -0.04
C LEU A 108 -1.81 4.21 -1.07
N ILE A 109 -1.46 3.57 -2.20
CA ILE A 109 -2.42 3.23 -3.25
C ILE A 109 -3.47 2.26 -2.71
N ILE A 110 -3.08 1.16 -2.05
CA ILE A 110 -4.01 0.19 -1.44
C ILE A 110 -4.97 0.93 -0.51
N THR A 111 -4.44 1.75 0.38
CA THR A 111 -5.23 2.43 1.42
C THR A 111 -6.22 3.43 0.84
N ALA A 112 -5.79 4.26 -0.11
CA ALA A 112 -6.64 5.29 -0.69
C ALA A 112 -7.66 4.74 -1.68
N SER A 113 -7.33 3.60 -2.31
CA SER A 113 -8.19 3.00 -3.34
C SER A 113 -9.31 2.14 -2.78
N ILE A 114 -9.22 1.67 -1.55
CA ILE A 114 -10.17 0.74 -0.96
C ILE A 114 -11.07 1.48 0.03
N SER A 115 -12.37 1.54 -0.27
CA SER A 115 -13.36 2.10 0.65
C SER A 115 -13.98 1.04 1.57
N GLN A 116 -14.05 -0.21 1.12
CA GLN A 116 -14.54 -1.34 1.90
C GLN A 116 -13.82 -2.61 1.50
N TYR A 117 -13.37 -3.37 2.47
CA TYR A 117 -12.75 -4.68 2.26
C TYR A 117 -13.09 -5.64 3.39
N THR A 118 -12.97 -6.93 3.11
CA THR A 118 -12.91 -7.99 4.11
C THR A 118 -11.70 -8.88 3.82
N TYR A 119 -11.13 -9.47 4.85
CA TYR A 119 -10.03 -10.42 4.68
C TYR A 119 -10.41 -11.54 3.70
N ARG A 120 -11.62 -12.08 3.81
CA ARG A 120 -12.11 -13.19 2.99
C ARG A 120 -12.33 -12.81 1.52
N ALA A 121 -12.84 -11.62 1.25
CA ALA A 121 -13.20 -11.19 -0.10
C ALA A 121 -12.17 -10.26 -0.76
N GLY A 122 -11.26 -9.62 0.02
CA GLY A 122 -10.41 -8.54 -0.47
C GLY A 122 -11.19 -7.23 -0.58
N ALA A 123 -10.79 -6.36 -1.49
CA ALA A 123 -11.50 -5.12 -1.75
C ALA A 123 -12.90 -5.40 -2.32
N GLU A 124 -13.93 -4.93 -1.63
CA GLU A 124 -15.32 -5.03 -2.07
C GLU A 124 -15.76 -3.78 -2.82
N GLN A 125 -15.25 -2.62 -2.38
CA GLN A 125 -15.50 -1.34 -3.03
C GLN A 125 -14.17 -0.59 -3.22
N VAL A 126 -13.92 -0.19 -4.47
CA VAL A 126 -12.73 0.58 -4.85
C VAL A 126 -13.12 1.97 -5.35
N GLN A 127 -12.21 2.95 -5.13
CA GLN A 127 -12.39 4.36 -5.49
C GLN A 127 -11.59 4.77 -6.73
N ILE A 128 -10.77 3.87 -7.25
CA ILE A 128 -9.98 4.08 -8.48
C ILE A 128 -10.61 3.34 -9.65
N SER A 129 -10.34 3.80 -10.88
CA SER A 129 -10.82 3.12 -12.06
C SER A 129 -10.06 1.81 -12.30
N PHE A 130 -10.69 0.93 -13.06
CA PHE A 130 -10.07 -0.34 -13.47
C PHE A 130 -8.77 -0.10 -14.26
N GLU A 131 -8.75 0.90 -15.13
CA GLU A 131 -7.58 1.28 -15.93
C GLU A 131 -6.43 1.77 -15.06
N GLN A 132 -6.70 2.57 -14.04
CA GLN A 132 -5.68 2.99 -13.07
C GLN A 132 -5.14 1.82 -12.27
N LEU A 133 -6.00 0.91 -11.81
CA LEU A 133 -5.58 -0.28 -11.10
C LEU A 133 -4.70 -1.17 -11.97
N ALA A 134 -5.09 -1.41 -13.24
CA ALA A 134 -4.29 -2.18 -14.19
C ALA A 134 -2.93 -1.52 -14.46
N SER A 135 -2.91 -0.20 -14.61
CA SER A 135 -1.66 0.57 -14.80
C SER A 135 -0.71 0.43 -13.60
N TYR A 136 -1.22 0.51 -12.36
CA TYR A 136 -0.40 0.29 -11.17
C TYR A 136 0.12 -1.15 -11.08
N LEU A 137 -0.72 -2.12 -11.43
CA LEU A 137 -0.32 -3.52 -11.47
C LEU A 137 0.85 -3.73 -12.44
N GLU A 138 0.72 -3.24 -13.68
CA GLU A 138 1.73 -3.40 -14.73
C GLU A 138 3.03 -2.63 -14.45
N SER A 139 2.93 -1.41 -13.93
CA SER A 139 4.10 -0.54 -13.75
C SER A 139 4.80 -0.71 -12.40
N LEU A 140 4.06 -1.04 -11.34
CA LEU A 140 4.63 -1.07 -9.99
C LEU A 140 4.78 -2.48 -9.43
N VAL A 141 3.82 -3.38 -9.69
CA VAL A 141 3.75 -4.69 -9.03
C VAL A 141 4.45 -5.77 -9.84
N LEU A 142 4.07 -5.94 -11.10
CA LEU A 142 4.59 -7.01 -11.94
C LEU A 142 6.12 -7.01 -12.10
N PRO A 143 6.79 -5.87 -12.29
CA PRO A 143 8.26 -5.87 -12.41
C PRO A 143 8.98 -6.46 -11.20
N GLU A 144 8.45 -6.26 -9.98
CA GLU A 144 9.04 -6.81 -8.76
C GLU A 144 8.76 -8.32 -8.61
N LEU A 145 7.55 -8.75 -8.96
CA LEU A 145 7.19 -10.17 -8.89
C LEU A 145 7.86 -11.00 -9.98
N GLN A 146 8.21 -10.38 -11.13
CA GLN A 146 8.89 -11.04 -12.25
C GLN A 146 10.41 -11.07 -12.09
N GLU A 147 10.97 -10.42 -11.08
CA GLU A 147 12.39 -10.47 -10.80
C GLU A 147 12.86 -11.90 -10.54
N ALA A 148 14.00 -12.30 -11.16
CA ALA A 148 14.53 -13.67 -11.08
C ALA A 148 14.99 -14.06 -9.67
N LYS A 149 15.44 -13.08 -8.85
CA LYS A 149 15.88 -13.31 -7.48
C LYS A 149 14.68 -13.26 -6.55
N ILE A 150 14.12 -14.41 -6.21
CA ILE A 150 12.90 -14.55 -5.40
C ILE A 150 13.09 -13.92 -4.02
N ASP A 151 14.22 -14.17 -3.37
CA ASP A 151 14.50 -13.72 -1.99
C ASP A 151 15.08 -12.30 -1.91
N HIS A 152 15.16 -11.59 -3.03
CA HIS A 152 15.62 -10.21 -3.06
C HIS A 152 14.49 -9.24 -2.68
N LEU A 153 14.73 -8.34 -1.71
CA LEU A 153 13.77 -7.38 -1.15
C LEU A 153 12.44 -8.04 -0.74
N PRO A 154 12.45 -9.02 0.17
CA PRO A 154 11.30 -9.87 0.45
C PRO A 154 10.07 -9.09 0.95
N ILE A 155 10.25 -8.04 1.77
CA ILE A 155 9.15 -7.19 2.25
C ILE A 155 8.48 -6.43 1.09
N LEU A 156 9.25 -5.95 0.11
CA LEU A 156 8.69 -5.31 -1.08
C LEU A 156 7.86 -6.31 -1.89
N LYS A 157 8.35 -7.53 -2.07
CA LYS A 157 7.61 -8.60 -2.77
C LYS A 157 6.36 -9.01 -2.00
N ALA A 158 6.43 -9.13 -0.67
CA ALA A 158 5.26 -9.36 0.18
C ALA A 158 4.21 -8.24 0.01
N THR A 159 4.65 -6.97 -0.06
CA THR A 159 3.74 -5.83 -0.32
C THR A 159 3.13 -5.89 -1.73
N CYS A 160 3.89 -6.34 -2.74
CA CYS A 160 3.35 -6.58 -4.09
C CYS A 160 2.31 -7.71 -4.08
N LEU A 161 2.55 -8.80 -3.37
CA LEU A 161 1.58 -9.90 -3.20
C LEU A 161 0.34 -9.42 -2.44
N LYS A 162 0.51 -8.59 -1.40
CA LYS A 162 -0.59 -7.93 -0.70
C LYS A 162 -1.46 -7.09 -1.66
N PHE A 163 -0.86 -6.34 -2.57
CA PHE A 163 -1.60 -5.59 -3.59
C PHE A 163 -2.47 -6.53 -4.44
N VAL A 164 -1.88 -7.60 -4.97
CA VAL A 164 -2.61 -8.62 -5.75
C VAL A 164 -3.74 -9.25 -4.93
N TYR A 165 -3.44 -9.63 -3.69
CA TYR A 165 -4.40 -10.22 -2.77
C TYR A 165 -5.59 -9.30 -2.48
N MET A 166 -5.33 -8.00 -2.21
CA MET A 166 -6.37 -7.03 -1.91
C MET A 166 -7.28 -6.76 -3.10
N PHE A 167 -6.72 -6.67 -4.30
CA PHE A 167 -7.48 -6.34 -5.52
C PHE A 167 -7.85 -7.55 -6.39
N ARG A 168 -7.71 -8.78 -5.89
CA ARG A 168 -7.91 -10.01 -6.68
C ARG A 168 -9.23 -10.12 -7.44
N ASN A 169 -10.30 -9.52 -6.92
CA ASN A 169 -11.61 -9.51 -7.56
C ASN A 169 -11.78 -8.41 -8.63
N GLN A 170 -10.84 -7.46 -8.70
CA GLN A 170 -10.81 -6.36 -9.65
C GLN A 170 -9.71 -6.50 -10.69
N LEU A 171 -8.86 -7.54 -10.57
CA LEU A 171 -7.76 -7.75 -11.51
C LEU A 171 -8.30 -8.35 -12.81
N PRO A 172 -7.75 -7.93 -13.98
CA PRO A 172 -8.07 -8.57 -15.26
C PRO A 172 -7.70 -10.05 -15.26
N ASP A 173 -8.58 -10.90 -15.81
CA ASP A 173 -8.36 -12.35 -15.90
C ASP A 173 -7.05 -12.73 -16.59
N GLN A 174 -6.57 -11.90 -17.52
CA GLN A 174 -5.30 -12.11 -18.22
C GLN A 174 -4.07 -12.16 -17.30
N PHE A 175 -4.14 -11.57 -16.10
CA PHE A 175 -3.04 -11.58 -15.14
C PHE A 175 -3.05 -12.80 -14.22
N VAL A 176 -4.16 -13.52 -14.13
CA VAL A 176 -4.29 -14.69 -13.25
C VAL A 176 -3.24 -15.77 -13.53
N PRO A 177 -2.98 -16.19 -14.79
CA PRO A 177 -1.92 -17.17 -15.07
C PRO A 177 -0.53 -16.69 -14.64
N VAL A 178 -0.21 -15.40 -14.88
CA VAL A 178 1.09 -14.81 -14.52
C VAL A 178 1.30 -14.85 -12.99
N PHE A 179 0.26 -14.58 -12.22
CA PHE A 179 0.34 -14.65 -10.76
C PHE A 179 0.47 -16.07 -10.26
N LEU A 180 -0.27 -17.03 -10.83
CA LEU A 180 -0.20 -18.43 -10.41
C LEU A 180 1.20 -19.01 -10.62
N ASP A 181 1.82 -18.72 -11.76
CA ASP A 181 3.21 -19.12 -12.01
C ASP A 181 4.16 -18.54 -10.97
N LYS A 182 4.04 -17.24 -10.68
CA LYS A 182 4.91 -16.57 -9.71
C LYS A 182 4.66 -17.00 -8.26
N VAL A 183 3.40 -17.19 -7.86
CA VAL A 183 3.09 -17.75 -6.54
C VAL A 183 3.71 -19.14 -6.38
N SER A 184 3.68 -19.98 -7.43
CA SER A 184 4.36 -21.27 -7.41
C SER A 184 5.87 -21.14 -7.21
N ASP A 185 6.52 -20.13 -7.79
CA ASP A 185 7.95 -19.86 -7.57
C ASP A 185 8.21 -19.41 -6.12
N PHE A 186 7.40 -18.52 -5.57
CA PHE A 186 7.51 -18.04 -4.18
C PHE A 186 7.32 -19.16 -3.15
N LEU A 187 6.49 -20.17 -3.42
CA LEU A 187 6.35 -21.35 -2.55
C LEU A 187 7.62 -22.20 -2.45
N ARG A 188 8.62 -21.96 -3.30
CA ARG A 188 9.94 -22.61 -3.24
C ARG A 188 11.00 -21.74 -2.57
N SER A 189 10.65 -20.50 -2.18
CA SER A 189 11.54 -19.64 -1.38
C SER A 189 11.89 -20.30 -0.07
N GLN A 190 13.10 -20.01 0.43
CA GLN A 190 13.57 -20.45 1.74
C GLN A 190 13.46 -19.35 2.80
N ASN A 191 12.94 -18.18 2.43
CA ASN A 191 12.62 -17.04 3.32
C ASN A 191 11.13 -17.00 3.60
#